data_1f166e3cab0ac4305072e0bd98949f9e
#
_entry.id   1f166e3cab0ac4305072e0bd98949f9e
#
_cell.length_a   1.000
_cell.length_b   1.000
_cell.length_c   1.000
_cell.angle_alpha   90.00
_cell.angle_beta   90.00
_cell.angle_gamma   90.00
#
_symmetry.space_group_name_H-M   'P 1'
#
loop_
_entity.id
_entity.type
_entity.pdbx_description
1 polymer ?
#
loop_
_entity_poly.entity_id
_entity_poly.type
_entity_poly.pdbx_seq_one_letter_code
_entity_poly.pdbx_strand_id
1 'polypeptide(L)'
;MVNKKKSNLWENIFSDDFHQKNKSIESFRQIGGFNNRLTSWDAIETSSRYFKSLLYAFAENLDNRILQSVIFHQKDNRLGGGIKYYLKKIKNRSLGRPITINYYNNIVDLDYLLSVEEIFFLKSELRKSKNILEIGPGYGRLAHSILQNFKNIKNYYIIDVDWMSELTRAYLKRVLSSSDFSKIEFISFDNYQKFKKRAEVSNQNLIDISINTNSFEEIEENIVRDYLLFISNNSQYFYSKNAICKYHPNAVDIKLKDKAHYEAALRMGLCKNVIDIYNSQAIAKQRKVYLKAYCPKNFKLSKDEKCFGQFLYYHSALYESKNS
;
A
#
# COMPACT_ATOMS: atom_id res chain seq x y z
N MET A 1 11.38 20.31 -20.19
CA MET A 1 11.25 20.75 -18.80
C MET A 1 9.86 20.35 -18.33
N VAL A 2 9.73 19.22 -17.62
CA VAL A 2 8.46 18.81 -17.02
C VAL A 2 8.24 19.70 -15.81
N ASN A 3 7.18 20.49 -15.84
CA ASN A 3 6.79 21.38 -14.75
C ASN A 3 6.71 20.58 -13.44
N LYS A 4 7.51 21.01 -12.45
CA LYS A 4 7.50 20.55 -11.05
C LYS A 4 6.18 20.95 -10.35
N LYS A 5 5.05 20.47 -10.81
CA LYS A 5 3.83 20.51 -9.99
C LYS A 5 3.86 19.27 -9.09
N LYS A 6 4.39 19.43 -7.89
CA LYS A 6 4.07 18.53 -6.76
C LYS A 6 2.55 18.41 -6.71
N SER A 7 2.05 17.20 -6.48
CA SER A 7 0.61 16.99 -6.33
C SER A 7 0.10 17.89 -5.19
N ASN A 8 -0.65 18.93 -5.51
CA ASN A 8 -1.22 19.86 -4.52
C ASN A 8 -2.13 19.14 -3.50
N LEU A 9 -2.59 17.93 -3.80
CA LEU A 9 -3.42 17.13 -2.91
C LEU A 9 -2.65 16.76 -1.62
N TRP A 10 -1.45 16.22 -1.76
CA TRP A 10 -0.64 15.81 -0.62
C TRP A 10 -0.07 16.98 0.17
N GLU A 11 0.28 18.08 -0.49
CA GLU A 11 0.70 19.32 0.17
C GLU A 11 -0.42 19.92 1.03
N ASN A 12 -1.67 19.83 0.58
CA ASN A 12 -2.83 20.35 1.33
C ASN A 12 -3.26 19.41 2.47
N ILE A 13 -3.12 18.11 2.32
CA ILE A 13 -3.48 17.12 3.37
C ILE A 13 -2.52 17.23 4.56
N PHE A 14 -1.26 17.54 4.30
CA PHE A 14 -0.18 17.51 5.30
C PHE A 14 0.31 18.89 5.70
N SER A 15 -0.39 19.99 5.31
CA SER A 15 -0.09 21.31 5.83
C SER A 15 -0.24 21.33 7.36
N ASP A 16 0.84 21.71 8.01
CA ASP A 16 1.00 22.15 9.40
C ASP A 16 0.53 21.26 10.56
N ASP A 17 -0.70 20.79 10.58
CA ASP A 17 -1.29 20.14 11.78
C ASP A 17 -0.83 18.68 11.95
N PHE A 18 -0.62 17.97 10.85
CA PHE A 18 -0.20 16.57 10.88
C PHE A 18 1.29 16.41 11.23
N HIS A 19 2.14 17.27 10.66
CA HIS A 19 3.57 17.28 10.97
C HIS A 19 3.86 17.64 12.43
N GLN A 20 3.02 18.49 13.04
CA GLN A 20 3.20 18.89 14.43
C GLN A 20 2.71 17.86 15.44
N LYS A 21 1.60 17.16 15.13
CA LYS A 21 0.96 16.20 16.07
C LYS A 21 1.61 14.81 16.06
N ASN A 22 2.23 14.38 14.97
CA ASN A 22 2.77 13.02 14.81
C ASN A 22 4.30 12.94 14.71
N LYS A 23 5.02 13.87 15.34
CA LYS A 23 6.49 13.93 15.30
C LYS A 23 7.22 12.74 15.96
N SER A 24 6.53 11.93 16.74
CA SER A 24 7.15 10.84 17.46
C SER A 24 7.00 9.52 16.73
N ILE A 25 8.11 8.96 16.29
CA ILE A 25 8.19 7.59 15.76
C ILE A 25 7.66 6.55 16.77
N GLU A 26 7.63 6.91 18.06
CA GLU A 26 7.20 6.02 19.13
C GLU A 26 5.66 5.87 19.19
N SER A 27 4.89 6.79 18.61
CA SER A 27 3.43 6.82 18.76
C SER A 27 2.63 7.12 17.50
N PHE A 28 3.27 7.26 16.35
CA PHE A 28 2.59 7.68 15.11
C PHE A 28 1.48 6.73 14.64
N ARG A 29 1.48 5.47 15.07
CA ARG A 29 0.46 4.45 14.76
C ARG A 29 -0.60 4.31 15.86
N GLN A 30 -0.48 5.04 16.96
CA GLN A 30 -1.41 4.97 18.08
C GLN A 30 -2.79 5.54 17.72
N ILE A 31 -2.79 6.59 16.92
CA ILE A 31 -4.00 7.20 16.42
C ILE A 31 -4.27 6.52 15.08
N GLY A 32 -5.29 5.69 15.05
CA GLY A 32 -5.70 5.01 13.84
C GLY A 32 -5.91 5.89 12.60
N GLY A 33 -5.86 7.21 12.76
CA GLY A 33 -5.90 8.18 11.71
C GLY A 33 -4.70 8.18 10.76
N PHE A 34 -3.56 7.57 11.10
CA PHE A 34 -2.44 7.56 10.16
C PHE A 34 -2.77 6.77 8.89
N ASN A 35 -3.31 5.56 9.03
CA ASN A 35 -3.70 4.75 7.89
C ASN A 35 -4.86 5.34 7.10
N ASN A 36 -5.79 6.02 7.77
CA ASN A 36 -6.90 6.69 7.10
C ASN A 36 -6.50 7.97 6.38
N ARG A 37 -5.44 8.64 6.81
CA ARG A 37 -4.99 9.90 6.22
C ARG A 37 -4.02 9.70 5.06
N LEU A 38 -3.63 8.47 4.78
CA LEU A 38 -2.83 8.13 3.60
C LEU A 38 -3.68 7.88 2.36
N THR A 39 -5.01 7.86 2.49
CA THR A 39 -5.91 7.72 1.35
C THR A 39 -6.53 9.06 1.00
N SER A 40 -6.70 9.35 -0.26
CA SER A 40 -7.37 10.57 -0.74
C SER A 40 -8.84 10.71 -0.28
N TRP A 41 -9.37 9.68 0.38
CA TRP A 41 -10.71 9.65 0.97
C TRP A 41 -10.76 10.14 2.42
N ASP A 42 -9.63 10.49 3.02
CA ASP A 42 -9.53 10.92 4.41
C ASP A 42 -10.12 12.31 4.68
N ALA A 43 -10.43 13.05 3.62
CA ALA A 43 -11.26 14.24 3.70
C ALA A 43 -12.70 13.95 4.17
N ILE A 44 -13.03 12.68 4.37
CA ILE A 44 -14.37 12.19 4.65
C ILE A 44 -14.49 11.83 6.13
N GLU A 45 -15.52 12.32 6.80
CA GLU A 45 -15.78 11.96 8.20
C GLU A 45 -16.26 10.51 8.33
N THR A 46 -15.50 9.70 9.04
CA THR A 46 -15.79 8.28 9.22
C THR A 46 -16.80 8.05 10.35
N SER A 47 -18.03 8.48 10.20
CA SER A 47 -19.11 8.20 11.16
C SER A 47 -19.97 6.99 10.79
N SER A 48 -19.73 6.38 9.64
CA SER A 48 -20.62 5.38 9.07
C SER A 48 -20.45 3.97 9.61
N ARG A 49 -21.52 3.18 9.55
CA ARG A 49 -21.49 1.73 9.81
C ARG A 49 -20.48 1.00 8.96
N TYR A 50 -20.27 1.45 7.74
CA TYR A 50 -19.36 0.81 6.78
C TYR A 50 -17.91 0.90 7.26
N PHE A 51 -17.45 2.07 7.67
CA PHE A 51 -16.10 2.22 8.21
C PHE A 51 -15.95 1.58 9.60
N LYS A 52 -16.99 1.59 10.42
CA LYS A 52 -17.01 0.83 11.68
C LYS A 52 -16.90 -0.67 11.44
N SER A 53 -17.48 -1.19 10.36
CA SER A 53 -17.41 -2.60 9.99
C SER A 53 -16.11 -2.98 9.28
N LEU A 54 -15.38 -2.05 8.71
CA LEU A 54 -14.20 -2.30 7.90
C LEU A 54 -12.86 -2.15 8.61
N LEU A 55 -12.85 -2.04 9.94
CA LEU A 55 -11.61 -2.10 10.73
C LEU A 55 -10.74 -0.85 10.77
N TYR A 56 -11.01 0.15 9.97
CA TYR A 56 -10.26 1.40 10.00
C TYR A 56 -10.87 2.41 10.99
N ALA A 57 -12.12 2.23 11.35
CA ALA A 57 -12.74 2.98 12.43
C ALA A 57 -12.40 2.29 13.76
N PHE A 58 -11.23 2.29 14.05
CA PHE A 58 -10.50 2.38 15.27
C PHE A 58 -11.18 1.79 16.48
N ALA A 59 -10.79 0.74 16.71
CA ALA A 59 -10.57 -0.14 17.79
C ALA A 59 -10.26 0.49 19.15
N GLU A 60 -10.77 1.64 19.42
CA GLU A 60 -10.83 2.13 20.79
C GLU A 60 -11.89 1.38 21.59
N ASN A 61 -12.88 0.76 20.94
CA ASN A 61 -13.90 -0.02 21.63
C ASN A 61 -13.70 -1.55 21.46
N LEU A 62 -14.26 -2.28 22.40
CA LEU A 62 -14.17 -3.74 22.49
C LEU A 62 -14.73 -4.44 21.24
N ASP A 63 -15.81 -3.94 20.67
CA ASP A 63 -16.50 -4.55 19.54
C ASP A 63 -15.62 -4.59 18.29
N ASN A 64 -14.85 -3.53 18.05
CA ASN A 64 -13.92 -3.46 16.94
C ASN A 64 -12.72 -4.42 17.12
N ARG A 65 -12.25 -4.58 18.37
CA ARG A 65 -11.18 -5.56 18.65
C ARG A 65 -11.66 -7.00 18.45
N ILE A 66 -12.89 -7.31 18.81
CA ILE A 66 -13.51 -8.61 18.55
C ILE A 66 -13.63 -8.84 17.04
N LEU A 67 -14.12 -7.86 16.30
CA LEU A 67 -14.24 -7.95 14.85
C LEU A 67 -12.87 -8.17 14.17
N GLN A 68 -11.83 -7.46 14.59
CA GLN A 68 -10.46 -7.69 14.11
C GLN A 68 -9.99 -9.10 14.41
N SER A 69 -10.28 -9.64 15.58
CA SER A 69 -9.96 -11.01 15.93
C SER A 69 -10.65 -12.01 15.00
N VAL A 70 -11.93 -11.84 14.74
CA VAL A 70 -12.71 -12.70 13.83
C VAL A 70 -12.12 -12.67 12.41
N ILE A 71 -11.84 -11.49 11.89
CA ILE A 71 -11.25 -11.35 10.55
C ILE A 71 -9.87 -11.97 10.48
N PHE A 72 -9.06 -11.81 11.51
CA PHE A 72 -7.75 -12.44 11.58
C PHE A 72 -7.86 -13.97 11.55
N HIS A 73 -8.78 -14.55 12.33
CA HIS A 73 -9.04 -15.98 12.31
C HIS A 73 -9.48 -16.48 10.92
N GLN A 74 -10.41 -15.78 10.29
CA GLN A 74 -10.86 -16.13 8.95
C GLN A 74 -9.73 -16.08 7.93
N LYS A 75 -8.87 -15.04 8.00
CA LYS A 75 -7.70 -14.94 7.14
C LYS A 75 -6.71 -16.08 7.36
N ASP A 76 -6.38 -16.37 8.61
CA ASP A 76 -5.43 -17.44 8.94
C ASP A 76 -5.92 -18.80 8.47
N ASN A 77 -7.19 -19.10 8.68
CA ASN A 77 -7.81 -20.33 8.18
C ASN A 77 -7.78 -20.41 6.64
N ARG A 78 -8.14 -19.31 5.95
CA ARG A 78 -8.08 -19.23 4.49
C ARG A 78 -6.67 -19.44 3.93
N LEU A 79 -5.65 -18.98 4.65
CA LEU A 79 -4.24 -19.08 4.27
C LEU A 79 -3.55 -20.33 4.85
N GLY A 80 -4.32 -21.28 5.43
CA GLY A 80 -3.79 -22.53 5.98
C GLY A 80 -2.76 -22.32 7.10
N GLY A 81 -2.97 -21.34 7.99
CA GLY A 81 -2.05 -21.00 9.07
C GLY A 81 -0.83 -20.18 8.63
N GLY A 82 -0.80 -19.74 7.38
CA GLY A 82 0.33 -19.00 6.81
C GLY A 82 0.58 -17.65 7.45
N ILE A 83 -0.45 -17.02 8.04
CA ILE A 83 -0.33 -15.74 8.74
C ILE A 83 0.62 -15.88 9.94
N LYS A 84 0.41 -16.88 10.80
CA LYS A 84 1.27 -17.15 11.95
C LYS A 84 2.72 -17.36 11.54
N TYR A 85 2.94 -18.13 10.47
CA TYR A 85 4.28 -18.44 9.99
C TYR A 85 5.06 -17.18 9.59
N TYR A 86 4.46 -16.28 8.82
CA TYR A 86 5.11 -15.05 8.38
C TYR A 86 5.21 -14.00 9.49
N LEU A 87 4.14 -13.81 10.28
CA LEU A 87 4.13 -12.86 11.40
C LEU A 87 5.20 -13.16 12.46
N LYS A 88 5.43 -14.44 12.76
CA LYS A 88 6.42 -14.84 13.76
C LYS A 88 7.83 -14.35 13.45
N LYS A 89 8.15 -14.17 12.18
CA LYS A 89 9.46 -13.70 11.72
C LYS A 89 9.62 -12.19 11.79
N ILE A 90 8.51 -11.43 11.76
CA ILE A 90 8.56 -9.97 11.76
C ILE A 90 8.69 -9.47 13.20
N LYS A 91 9.89 -9.01 13.56
CA LYS A 91 10.20 -8.47 14.88
C LYS A 91 9.86 -6.98 14.97
N ASN A 92 9.82 -6.44 16.18
CA ASN A 92 9.63 -4.99 16.43
C ASN A 92 8.36 -4.37 15.82
N ARG A 93 7.31 -5.17 15.58
CA ARG A 93 6.04 -4.73 14.99
C ARG A 93 5.25 -3.72 15.84
N SER A 94 5.56 -3.63 17.12
CA SER A 94 4.88 -2.74 18.08
C SER A 94 5.39 -1.29 18.05
N LEU A 95 6.47 -1.00 17.32
CA LEU A 95 6.96 0.38 17.19
C LEU A 95 5.87 1.28 16.60
N GLY A 96 5.70 2.47 17.16
CA GLY A 96 4.65 3.42 16.80
C GLY A 96 3.34 3.19 17.58
N ARG A 97 3.30 2.25 18.51
CA ARG A 97 2.14 1.91 19.37
C ARG A 97 0.85 1.65 18.58
N PRO A 98 0.84 0.69 17.64
CA PRO A 98 -0.35 0.37 16.88
C PRO A 98 -1.44 -0.17 17.79
N ILE A 99 -2.70 -0.05 17.36
CA ILE A 99 -3.81 -0.76 17.96
C ILE A 99 -3.66 -2.24 17.59
N THR A 100 -3.64 -3.09 18.60
CA THR A 100 -3.36 -4.52 18.44
C THR A 100 -4.44 -5.38 19.05
N ILE A 101 -4.56 -6.60 18.54
CA ILE A 101 -5.31 -7.69 19.15
C ILE A 101 -4.35 -8.79 19.60
N ASN A 102 -4.74 -9.54 20.62
CA ASN A 102 -4.04 -10.74 21.01
C ASN A 102 -4.68 -11.96 20.31
N TYR A 103 -3.86 -12.73 19.60
CA TYR A 103 -4.28 -13.93 18.89
C TYR A 103 -3.29 -15.06 19.15
N TYR A 104 -3.69 -16.05 19.93
CA TYR A 104 -2.82 -17.16 20.37
C TYR A 104 -1.45 -16.66 20.86
N ASN A 105 -1.43 -15.75 21.82
CA ASN A 105 -0.24 -15.11 22.40
C ASN A 105 0.62 -14.31 21.41
N ASN A 106 0.11 -14.00 20.22
CA ASN A 106 0.74 -13.06 19.31
C ASN A 106 0.04 -11.72 19.34
N ILE A 107 0.81 -10.66 19.48
CA ILE A 107 0.32 -9.29 19.29
C ILE A 107 0.28 -9.02 17.81
N VAL A 108 -0.91 -8.70 17.30
CA VAL A 108 -1.17 -8.49 15.87
C VAL A 108 -1.89 -7.18 15.66
N ASP A 109 -1.47 -6.45 14.66
CA ASP A 109 -2.18 -5.28 14.16
C ASP A 109 -2.60 -5.46 12.71
N LEU A 110 -3.54 -4.61 12.25
CA LEU A 110 -4.12 -4.73 10.92
C LEU A 110 -3.10 -4.52 9.80
N ASP A 111 -2.17 -3.60 9.98
CA ASP A 111 -1.17 -3.27 8.95
C ASP A 111 -0.29 -4.46 8.62
N TYR A 112 0.21 -5.14 9.67
CA TYR A 112 1.01 -6.34 9.46
C TYR A 112 0.19 -7.54 9.01
N LEU A 113 -1.09 -7.58 9.35
CA LEU A 113 -1.99 -8.58 8.81
C LEU A 113 -2.17 -8.43 7.30
N LEU A 114 -2.33 -7.19 6.83
CA LEU A 114 -2.36 -6.87 5.40
C LEU A 114 -1.03 -7.18 4.71
N SER A 115 0.11 -6.84 5.35
CA SER A 115 1.44 -7.18 4.81
C SER A 115 1.64 -8.67 4.65
N VAL A 116 1.16 -9.47 5.58
CA VAL A 116 1.27 -10.94 5.49
C VAL A 116 0.36 -11.50 4.39
N GLU A 117 -0.82 -10.93 4.18
CA GLU A 117 -1.68 -11.27 3.03
C GLU A 117 -0.94 -11.01 1.71
N GLU A 118 -0.32 -9.84 1.57
CA GLU A 118 0.47 -9.45 0.41
C GLU A 118 1.67 -10.39 0.18
N ILE A 119 2.42 -10.69 1.24
CA ILE A 119 3.52 -11.67 1.19
C ILE A 119 3.03 -13.06 0.77
N PHE A 120 1.90 -13.50 1.31
CA PHE A 120 1.36 -14.81 0.98
C PHE A 120 0.95 -14.90 -0.49
N PHE A 121 0.36 -13.83 -1.01
CA PHE A 121 0.02 -13.72 -2.42
C PHE A 121 1.27 -13.75 -3.32
N LEU A 122 2.36 -13.09 -2.90
CA LEU A 122 3.61 -12.93 -3.67
C LEU A 122 4.69 -13.97 -3.34
N LYS A 123 4.42 -14.96 -2.49
CA LYS A 123 5.45 -15.82 -1.91
C LYS A 123 6.33 -16.56 -2.91
N SER A 124 5.79 -16.96 -4.05
CA SER A 124 6.53 -17.67 -5.11
C SER A 124 7.52 -16.76 -5.81
N GLU A 125 7.12 -15.54 -6.11
CA GLU A 125 7.92 -14.53 -6.77
C GLU A 125 8.99 -13.99 -5.82
N LEU A 126 8.61 -13.65 -4.58
CA LEU A 126 9.53 -13.15 -3.57
C LEU A 126 10.67 -14.12 -3.23
N ARG A 127 10.43 -15.43 -3.28
CA ARG A 127 11.48 -16.44 -3.06
C ARG A 127 12.55 -16.44 -4.15
N LYS A 128 12.22 -15.99 -5.35
CA LYS A 128 13.13 -15.94 -6.51
C LYS A 128 13.76 -14.55 -6.68
N SER A 129 13.11 -13.51 -6.17
CA SER A 129 13.53 -12.11 -6.32
C SER A 129 14.78 -11.80 -5.50
N LYS A 130 15.64 -10.95 -6.04
CA LYS A 130 16.79 -10.34 -5.36
C LYS A 130 16.64 -8.84 -5.25
N ASN A 131 16.00 -8.22 -6.24
CA ASN A 131 15.86 -6.78 -6.37
C ASN A 131 14.38 -6.40 -6.39
N ILE A 132 13.95 -5.60 -5.43
CA ILE A 132 12.56 -5.16 -5.27
C ILE A 132 12.50 -3.64 -5.43
N LEU A 133 11.48 -3.16 -6.13
CA LEU A 133 11.08 -1.76 -6.13
C LEU A 133 9.72 -1.63 -5.46
N GLU A 134 9.59 -0.77 -4.47
CA GLU A 134 8.31 -0.39 -3.87
C GLU A 134 8.04 1.09 -4.10
N ILE A 135 6.87 1.40 -4.69
CA ILE A 135 6.43 2.77 -4.97
C ILE A 135 5.29 3.09 -4.01
N GLY A 136 5.47 4.13 -3.21
CA GLY A 136 4.51 4.53 -2.17
C GLY A 136 4.41 3.53 -1.01
N PRO A 137 5.51 3.24 -0.28
CA PRO A 137 5.54 2.24 0.81
C PRO A 137 4.77 2.69 2.06
N GLY A 138 4.33 3.95 2.13
CA GLY A 138 3.89 4.54 3.38
C GLY A 138 5.04 4.51 4.40
N TYR A 139 4.76 4.11 5.63
CA TYR A 139 5.83 4.02 6.64
C TYR A 139 6.76 2.78 6.48
N GLY A 140 6.58 1.96 5.44
CA GLY A 140 7.46 0.84 5.12
C GLY A 140 7.07 -0.51 5.73
N ARG A 141 5.78 -0.72 6.09
CA ARG A 141 5.31 -1.99 6.69
C ARG A 141 5.60 -3.20 5.82
N LEU A 142 5.43 -3.08 4.49
CA LEU A 142 5.64 -4.19 3.57
C LEU A 142 7.13 -4.47 3.36
N ALA A 143 7.96 -3.42 3.19
CA ALA A 143 9.42 -3.54 3.16
C ALA A 143 9.96 -4.26 4.39
N HIS A 144 9.51 -3.85 5.59
CA HIS A 144 9.87 -4.52 6.84
C HIS A 144 9.50 -6.00 6.83
N SER A 145 8.28 -6.31 6.42
CA SER A 145 7.76 -7.68 6.38
C SER A 145 8.51 -8.56 5.40
N ILE A 146 8.81 -8.03 4.19
CA ILE A 146 9.55 -8.77 3.15
C ILE A 146 10.98 -9.04 3.60
N LEU A 147 11.73 -8.03 4.04
CA LEU A 147 13.13 -8.17 4.42
C LEU A 147 13.34 -9.12 5.61
N GLN A 148 12.38 -9.19 6.52
CA GLN A 148 12.44 -10.15 7.62
C GLN A 148 12.09 -11.59 7.23
N ASN A 149 11.29 -11.77 6.19
CA ASN A 149 10.84 -13.08 5.75
C ASN A 149 11.68 -13.69 4.62
N PHE A 150 12.31 -12.87 3.75
CA PHE A 150 13.00 -13.32 2.55
C PHE A 150 14.45 -12.85 2.54
N LYS A 151 15.35 -13.73 2.96
CA LYS A 151 16.80 -13.42 3.09
C LYS A 151 17.55 -13.39 1.75
N ASN A 152 16.93 -13.87 0.68
CA ASN A 152 17.43 -13.80 -0.69
C ASN A 152 17.41 -12.39 -1.28
N ILE A 153 16.64 -11.46 -0.70
CA ILE A 153 16.59 -10.07 -1.16
C ILE A 153 17.93 -9.39 -0.90
N LYS A 154 18.48 -8.78 -1.95
CA LYS A 154 19.76 -8.06 -1.93
C LYS A 154 19.58 -6.55 -1.96
N ASN A 155 18.69 -6.06 -2.82
CA ASN A 155 18.41 -4.64 -2.98
C ASN A 155 16.91 -4.37 -2.87
N TYR A 156 16.57 -3.32 -2.13
CA TYR A 156 15.19 -2.87 -1.95
C TYR A 156 15.12 -1.37 -2.24
N TYR A 157 14.56 -1.01 -3.38
CA TYR A 157 14.41 0.37 -3.82
C TYR A 157 13.07 0.92 -3.35
N ILE A 158 13.06 2.09 -2.74
CA ILE A 158 11.86 2.77 -2.24
C ILE A 158 11.73 4.11 -2.94
N ILE A 159 10.59 4.35 -3.60
CA ILE A 159 10.24 5.64 -4.17
C ILE A 159 9.04 6.20 -3.40
N ASP A 160 9.20 7.38 -2.82
CA ASP A 160 8.10 8.13 -2.20
C ASP A 160 8.40 9.64 -2.21
N VAL A 161 7.43 10.45 -1.78
CA VAL A 161 7.63 11.87 -1.51
C VAL A 161 8.58 12.06 -0.33
N ASP A 162 9.33 13.17 -0.33
CA ASP A 162 10.48 13.35 0.58
C ASP A 162 10.11 13.20 2.06
N TRP A 163 9.04 13.85 2.50
CA TRP A 163 8.61 13.79 3.90
C TRP A 163 8.16 12.37 4.35
N MET A 164 7.54 11.59 3.45
CA MET A 164 7.20 10.19 3.74
C MET A 164 8.46 9.33 3.76
N SER A 165 9.40 9.57 2.86
CA SER A 165 10.70 8.89 2.83
C SER A 165 11.48 9.09 4.13
N GLU A 166 11.39 10.26 4.77
CA GLU A 166 11.99 10.51 6.09
C GLU A 166 11.36 9.64 7.18
N LEU A 167 10.03 9.57 7.25
CA LEU A 167 9.32 8.70 8.19
C LEU A 167 9.63 7.23 7.95
N THR A 168 9.57 6.79 6.68
CA THR A 168 9.87 5.42 6.27
C THR A 168 11.29 5.03 6.67
N ARG A 169 12.25 5.89 6.41
CA ARG A 169 13.66 5.70 6.78
C ARG A 169 13.83 5.59 8.30
N ALA A 170 13.22 6.51 9.05
CA ALA A 170 13.29 6.53 10.50
C ALA A 170 12.68 5.26 11.10
N TYR A 171 11.54 4.82 10.59
CA TYR A 171 10.88 3.60 11.03
C TYR A 171 11.71 2.36 10.71
N LEU A 172 12.10 2.16 9.45
CA LEU A 172 12.83 0.97 9.01
C LEU A 172 14.19 0.84 9.68
N LYS A 173 14.87 1.96 9.95
CA LYS A 173 16.12 1.96 10.72
C LYS A 173 15.96 1.43 12.15
N ARG A 174 14.77 1.61 12.74
CA ARG A 174 14.49 1.17 14.12
C ARG A 174 14.02 -0.29 14.18
N VAL A 175 13.35 -0.80 13.16
CA VAL A 175 12.73 -2.13 13.19
C VAL A 175 13.57 -3.21 12.51
N LEU A 176 14.46 -2.85 11.60
CA LEU A 176 15.36 -3.76 10.88
C LEU A 176 16.73 -3.88 11.56
N SER A 177 17.42 -4.98 11.29
CA SER A 177 18.85 -5.09 11.56
C SER A 177 19.65 -4.14 10.65
N SER A 178 20.85 -3.76 11.05
CA SER A 178 21.72 -2.93 10.21
C SER A 178 21.99 -3.58 8.85
N SER A 179 22.12 -4.90 8.80
CA SER A 179 22.34 -5.64 7.56
C SER A 179 21.10 -5.68 6.64
N ASP A 180 19.89 -5.74 7.19
CA ASP A 180 18.68 -5.68 6.38
C ASP A 180 18.37 -4.22 5.95
N PHE A 181 18.65 -3.25 6.81
CA PHE A 181 18.48 -1.83 6.50
C PHE A 181 19.45 -1.34 5.40
N SER A 182 20.70 -1.84 5.39
CA SER A 182 21.69 -1.48 4.36
C SER A 182 21.34 -1.93 2.94
N LYS A 183 20.36 -2.82 2.79
CA LYS A 183 19.84 -3.24 1.48
C LYS A 183 18.90 -2.20 0.86
N ILE A 184 18.48 -1.18 1.63
CA ILE A 184 17.45 -0.24 1.19
C ILE A 184 18.09 1.01 0.58
N GLU A 185 17.69 1.33 -0.65
CA GLU A 185 17.96 2.60 -1.29
C GLU A 185 16.67 3.42 -1.35
N PHE A 186 16.71 4.61 -0.73
CA PHE A 186 15.61 5.56 -0.76
C PHE A 186 15.83 6.55 -1.90
N ILE A 187 14.87 6.61 -2.82
CA ILE A 187 14.90 7.42 -4.02
C ILE A 187 13.86 8.52 -3.87
N SER A 188 14.30 9.75 -3.67
CA SER A 188 13.40 10.90 -3.64
C SER A 188 12.80 11.15 -5.02
N PHE A 189 11.67 11.83 -5.07
CA PHE A 189 11.03 12.20 -6.33
C PHE A 189 11.98 12.98 -7.26
N ASP A 190 12.81 13.86 -6.72
CA ASP A 190 13.82 14.63 -7.48
C ASP A 190 14.93 13.72 -8.06
N ASN A 191 15.25 12.62 -7.41
CA ASN A 191 16.25 11.64 -7.86
C ASN A 191 15.68 10.52 -8.74
N TYR A 192 14.37 10.45 -8.89
CA TYR A 192 13.72 9.41 -9.70
C TYR A 192 14.21 9.39 -11.16
N GLN A 193 14.41 10.55 -11.77
CA GLN A 193 14.93 10.62 -13.13
C GLN A 193 16.37 10.10 -13.27
N LYS A 194 17.20 10.28 -12.25
CA LYS A 194 18.56 9.69 -12.20
C LYS A 194 18.49 8.18 -12.05
N PHE A 195 17.56 7.71 -11.22
CA PHE A 195 17.31 6.27 -11.04
C PHE A 195 16.84 5.61 -12.34
N LYS A 196 15.92 6.24 -13.09
CA LYS A 196 15.48 5.77 -14.41
C LYS A 196 16.65 5.62 -15.37
N LYS A 197 17.48 6.65 -15.52
CA LYS A 197 18.67 6.61 -16.38
C LYS A 197 19.63 5.48 -15.99
N ARG A 198 19.86 5.26 -14.69
CA ARG A 198 20.72 4.18 -14.20
C ARG A 198 20.15 2.81 -14.59
N ALA A 199 18.84 2.62 -14.47
CA ALA A 199 18.17 1.40 -14.87
C ALA A 199 18.25 1.14 -16.39
N GLU A 200 18.07 2.19 -17.20
CA GLU A 200 18.17 2.10 -18.68
C GLU A 200 19.57 1.70 -19.17
N VAL A 201 20.63 2.21 -18.51
CA VAL A 201 22.03 1.91 -18.89
C VAL A 201 22.43 0.48 -18.51
N SER A 202 21.79 -0.14 -17.52
CA SER A 202 22.19 -1.46 -17.02
C SER A 202 21.89 -2.60 -18.00
N ASN A 203 21.14 -2.39 -19.09
CA ASN A 203 20.73 -3.36 -20.12
C ASN A 203 20.18 -4.71 -19.58
N GLN A 204 19.86 -4.77 -18.29
CA GLN A 204 19.28 -5.94 -17.62
C GLN A 204 18.04 -5.49 -16.84
N ASN A 205 17.07 -6.36 -16.70
CA ASN A 205 15.95 -6.14 -15.78
C ASN A 205 16.52 -5.90 -14.39
N LEU A 206 16.68 -4.61 -14.02
CA LEU A 206 17.24 -4.20 -12.72
C LEU A 206 16.39 -4.68 -11.56
N ILE A 207 15.10 -4.92 -11.82
CA ILE A 207 14.08 -5.17 -10.81
C ILE A 207 13.38 -6.50 -11.11
N ASP A 208 13.43 -7.41 -10.15
CA ASP A 208 12.70 -8.68 -10.27
C ASP A 208 11.20 -8.46 -10.06
N ILE A 209 10.82 -7.65 -9.06
CA ILE A 209 9.43 -7.32 -8.80
C ILE A 209 9.26 -5.86 -8.39
N SER A 210 8.37 -5.16 -9.09
CA SER A 210 7.86 -3.84 -8.67
C SER A 210 6.55 -4.00 -7.92
N ILE A 211 6.37 -3.22 -6.85
CA ILE A 211 5.24 -3.30 -5.93
C ILE A 211 4.62 -1.92 -5.78
N ASN A 212 3.29 -1.85 -5.88
CA ASN A 212 2.53 -0.69 -5.49
C ASN A 212 1.27 -1.13 -4.72
N THR A 213 1.13 -0.61 -3.51
CA THR A 213 0.00 -0.90 -2.64
C THR A 213 -0.61 0.40 -2.12
N ASN A 214 -1.90 0.60 -2.40
CA ASN A 214 -2.72 1.70 -1.87
C ASN A 214 -2.14 3.10 -2.11
N SER A 215 -1.45 3.33 -3.23
CA SER A 215 -0.92 4.67 -3.52
C SER A 215 -1.20 5.16 -4.94
N PHE A 216 -1.27 4.31 -5.96
CA PHE A 216 -1.55 4.75 -7.32
C PHE A 216 -2.94 5.38 -7.48
N GLU A 217 -3.91 5.01 -6.65
CA GLU A 217 -5.22 5.66 -6.65
C GLU A 217 -5.22 7.11 -6.17
N GLU A 218 -4.11 7.57 -5.59
CA GLU A 218 -3.94 8.89 -4.97
C GLU A 218 -2.93 9.77 -5.72
N ILE A 219 -2.36 9.24 -6.80
CA ILE A 219 -1.34 9.90 -7.62
C ILE A 219 -1.97 10.35 -8.93
N GLU A 220 -1.53 11.49 -9.46
CA GLU A 220 -1.96 11.98 -10.77
C GLU A 220 -1.73 10.94 -11.87
N GLU A 221 -2.69 10.83 -12.79
CA GLU A 221 -2.71 9.82 -13.85
C GLU A 221 -1.42 9.78 -14.69
N ASN A 222 -0.90 10.96 -15.07
CA ASN A 222 0.31 11.09 -15.86
C ASN A 222 1.55 10.52 -15.13
N ILE A 223 1.62 10.72 -13.82
CA ILE A 223 2.71 10.18 -12.98
C ILE A 223 2.57 8.65 -12.85
N VAL A 224 1.34 8.15 -12.63
CA VAL A 224 1.11 6.69 -12.59
C VAL A 224 1.49 6.05 -13.92
N ARG A 225 1.15 6.67 -15.06
CA ARG A 225 1.53 6.17 -16.39
C ARG A 225 3.06 6.17 -16.62
N ASP A 226 3.78 7.17 -16.11
CA ASP A 226 5.24 7.21 -16.16
C ASP A 226 5.84 6.07 -15.34
N TYR A 227 5.32 5.79 -14.14
CA TYR A 227 5.73 4.62 -13.36
C TYR A 227 5.44 3.29 -14.07
N LEU A 228 4.25 3.14 -14.68
CA LEU A 228 3.93 1.91 -15.43
C LEU A 228 4.82 1.71 -16.66
N LEU A 229 5.22 2.81 -17.32
CA LEU A 229 6.18 2.75 -18.42
C LEU A 229 7.57 2.31 -17.93
N PHE A 230 8.03 2.88 -16.82
CA PHE A 230 9.28 2.47 -16.19
C PHE A 230 9.27 0.98 -15.80
N ILE A 231 8.19 0.52 -15.14
CA ILE A 231 7.98 -0.87 -14.74
C ILE A 231 8.00 -1.79 -15.98
N SER A 232 7.34 -1.38 -17.05
CA SER A 232 7.29 -2.12 -18.32
C SER A 232 8.67 -2.43 -18.92
N ASN A 233 9.61 -1.51 -18.71
CA ASN A 233 10.95 -1.62 -19.31
C ASN A 233 11.99 -2.25 -18.38
N ASN A 234 11.73 -2.29 -17.06
CA ASN A 234 12.77 -2.60 -16.08
C ASN A 234 12.39 -3.69 -15.08
N SER A 235 11.18 -4.24 -15.14
CA SER A 235 10.71 -5.23 -14.15
C SER A 235 10.28 -6.53 -14.79
N GLN A 236 10.52 -7.64 -14.10
CA GLN A 236 10.00 -8.96 -14.50
C GLN A 236 8.54 -9.14 -14.05
N TYR A 237 8.24 -8.73 -12.82
CA TYR A 237 6.89 -8.79 -12.24
C TYR A 237 6.44 -7.41 -11.77
N PHE A 238 5.13 -7.17 -11.81
CA PHE A 238 4.50 -6.01 -11.20
C PHE A 238 3.30 -6.44 -10.36
N TYR A 239 3.33 -6.09 -9.08
CA TYR A 239 2.21 -6.25 -8.17
C TYR A 239 1.51 -4.93 -7.95
N SER A 240 0.21 -4.90 -8.19
CA SER A 240 -0.68 -3.76 -7.90
C SER A 240 -1.77 -4.19 -6.94
N LYS A 241 -1.94 -3.45 -5.84
CA LYS A 241 -3.07 -3.57 -4.93
C LYS A 241 -3.63 -2.19 -4.67
N ASN A 242 -4.70 -1.82 -5.38
CA ASN A 242 -5.28 -0.49 -5.33
C ASN A 242 -6.82 -0.56 -5.41
N ALA A 243 -7.46 0.59 -5.16
CA ALA A 243 -8.88 0.74 -5.36
C ALA A 243 -9.24 0.59 -6.85
N ILE A 244 -10.25 -0.21 -7.15
CA ILE A 244 -10.72 -0.44 -8.53
C ILE A 244 -11.69 0.62 -9.02
N CYS A 245 -12.14 1.50 -8.13
CA CYS A 245 -13.15 2.53 -8.40
C CYS A 245 -13.09 3.63 -7.36
N LYS A 246 -13.90 4.64 -7.58
CA LYS A 246 -14.28 5.66 -6.61
C LYS A 246 -15.71 5.38 -6.14
N TYR A 247 -16.14 6.02 -5.04
CA TYR A 247 -17.52 5.93 -4.55
C TYR A 247 -18.01 7.27 -4.05
N HIS A 248 -19.33 7.46 -4.04
CA HIS A 248 -19.91 8.66 -3.46
C HIS A 248 -20.00 8.49 -1.94
N PRO A 249 -19.54 9.46 -1.14
CA PRO A 249 -19.56 9.37 0.33
C PRO A 249 -20.91 9.01 0.92
N ASN A 250 -21.99 9.57 0.39
CA ASN A 250 -23.35 9.29 0.86
C ASN A 250 -23.76 7.81 0.72
N ALA A 251 -23.14 7.06 -0.18
CA ALA A 251 -23.43 5.63 -0.35
C ALA A 251 -22.97 4.80 0.85
N VAL A 252 -22.10 5.37 1.69
CA VAL A 252 -21.53 4.72 2.87
C VAL A 252 -21.77 5.51 4.16
N ASP A 253 -22.79 6.37 4.17
CA ASP A 253 -23.14 7.24 5.30
C ASP A 253 -21.96 8.10 5.81
N ILE A 254 -21.16 8.61 4.92
CA ILE A 254 -20.02 9.46 5.26
C ILE A 254 -20.37 10.91 4.99
N LYS A 255 -20.16 11.76 5.99
CA LYS A 255 -20.28 13.20 5.84
C LYS A 255 -19.02 13.77 5.17
N LEU A 256 -19.21 14.45 4.06
CA LEU A 256 -18.13 15.14 3.36
C LEU A 256 -17.71 16.38 4.15
N LYS A 257 -16.46 16.42 4.61
CA LYS A 257 -15.87 17.57 5.32
C LYS A 257 -15.33 18.63 4.37
N ASP A 258 -14.67 18.19 3.30
CA ASP A 258 -14.02 19.06 2.32
C ASP A 258 -14.36 18.63 0.90
N LYS A 259 -15.21 19.43 0.25
CA LYS A 259 -15.66 19.18 -1.10
C LYS A 259 -14.53 19.30 -2.15
N ALA A 260 -13.64 20.28 -1.97
CA ALA A 260 -12.54 20.52 -2.91
C ALA A 260 -11.55 19.35 -2.88
N HIS A 261 -11.27 18.84 -1.68
CA HIS A 261 -10.42 17.67 -1.48
C HIS A 261 -11.04 16.42 -2.11
N TYR A 262 -12.34 16.20 -1.90
CA TYR A 262 -13.05 15.08 -2.53
C TYR A 262 -13.01 15.15 -4.07
N GLU A 263 -13.28 16.33 -4.65
CA GLU A 263 -13.20 16.54 -6.09
C GLU A 263 -11.77 16.32 -6.63
N ALA A 264 -10.75 16.70 -5.87
CA ALA A 264 -9.36 16.41 -6.22
C ALA A 264 -9.09 14.90 -6.20
N ALA A 265 -9.55 14.20 -5.17
CA ALA A 265 -9.41 12.75 -5.04
C ALA A 265 -10.09 11.97 -6.18
N LEU A 266 -11.22 12.46 -6.70
CA LEU A 266 -11.91 11.87 -7.86
C LEU A 266 -11.07 11.90 -9.15
N ARG A 267 -10.14 12.85 -9.27
CA ARG A 267 -9.27 13.00 -10.46
C ARG A 267 -8.01 12.16 -10.41
N MET A 268 -7.65 11.61 -9.23
CA MET A 268 -6.43 10.83 -9.04
C MET A 268 -6.59 9.37 -9.49
N GLY A 269 -5.47 8.73 -9.76
CA GLY A 269 -5.39 7.33 -10.18
C GLY A 269 -5.87 7.08 -11.62
N LEU A 270 -5.95 5.81 -11.98
CA LEU A 270 -6.44 5.36 -13.29
C LEU A 270 -7.90 4.92 -13.26
N CYS A 271 -8.42 4.52 -12.09
CA CYS A 271 -9.78 4.02 -11.92
C CYS A 271 -10.68 5.10 -11.28
N LYS A 272 -11.19 6.02 -12.10
CA LYS A 272 -11.91 7.22 -11.66
C LYS A 272 -13.43 7.07 -11.61
N ASN A 273 -13.99 5.94 -12.07
CA ASN A 273 -15.43 5.72 -12.11
C ASN A 273 -16.00 5.69 -10.70
N VAL A 274 -17.00 6.51 -10.45
CA VAL A 274 -17.79 6.48 -9.22
C VAL A 274 -18.87 5.42 -9.36
N ILE A 275 -18.88 4.44 -8.48
CA ILE A 275 -19.85 3.34 -8.52
C ILE A 275 -20.44 3.09 -7.13
N ASP A 276 -21.55 2.39 -7.10
CA ASP A 276 -22.05 1.78 -5.87
C ASP A 276 -21.17 0.57 -5.50
N ILE A 277 -20.39 0.70 -4.44
CA ILE A 277 -19.46 -0.35 -3.98
C ILE A 277 -20.14 -1.56 -3.35
N TYR A 278 -21.44 -1.51 -3.09
CA TYR A 278 -22.24 -2.65 -2.64
C TYR A 278 -22.85 -3.43 -3.82
N ASN A 279 -22.85 -2.86 -5.02
CA ASN A 279 -23.32 -3.52 -6.22
C ASN A 279 -22.24 -4.47 -6.76
N SER A 280 -22.43 -5.77 -6.56
CA SER A 280 -21.47 -6.80 -6.96
C SER A 280 -21.22 -6.86 -8.48
N GLN A 281 -22.21 -6.54 -9.31
CA GLN A 281 -22.06 -6.50 -10.76
C GLN A 281 -21.24 -5.28 -11.19
N ALA A 282 -21.47 -4.11 -10.58
CA ALA A 282 -20.66 -2.92 -10.81
C ALA A 282 -19.20 -3.15 -10.42
N ILE A 283 -18.94 -3.77 -9.26
CA ILE A 283 -17.61 -4.18 -8.81
C ILE A 283 -16.97 -5.15 -9.81
N ALA A 284 -17.68 -6.18 -10.25
CA ALA A 284 -17.13 -7.15 -11.20
C ALA A 284 -16.77 -6.52 -12.56
N LYS A 285 -17.61 -5.58 -13.05
CA LYS A 285 -17.32 -4.79 -14.25
C LYS A 285 -16.10 -3.92 -14.08
N GLN A 286 -16.01 -3.21 -12.94
CA GLN A 286 -14.93 -2.28 -12.66
C GLN A 286 -13.60 -3.00 -12.43
N ARG A 287 -13.61 -4.22 -11.85
CA ARG A 287 -12.42 -5.07 -11.75
C ARG A 287 -11.76 -5.30 -13.12
N LYS A 288 -12.54 -5.56 -14.19
CA LYS A 288 -12.00 -5.75 -15.55
C LYS A 288 -11.31 -4.47 -16.05
N VAL A 289 -11.87 -3.29 -15.73
CA VAL A 289 -11.26 -2.00 -16.06
C VAL A 289 -9.93 -1.83 -15.33
N TYR A 290 -9.91 -2.11 -14.02
CA TYR A 290 -8.72 -2.05 -13.19
C TYR A 290 -7.59 -2.96 -13.73
N LEU A 291 -7.89 -4.22 -13.97
CA LEU A 291 -6.90 -5.20 -14.46
C LEU A 291 -6.28 -4.77 -15.79
N LYS A 292 -7.02 -4.06 -16.64
CA LYS A 292 -6.52 -3.51 -17.90
C LYS A 292 -5.73 -2.22 -17.69
N ALA A 293 -6.23 -1.32 -16.84
CA ALA A 293 -5.66 0.02 -16.64
C ALA A 293 -4.27 -0.04 -16.00
N TYR A 294 -4.08 -0.93 -15.02
CA TYR A 294 -2.82 -1.09 -14.31
C TYR A 294 -1.87 -2.14 -14.91
N CYS A 295 -2.24 -2.79 -16.01
CA CYS A 295 -1.35 -3.70 -16.71
C CYS A 295 -0.27 -2.93 -17.47
N PRO A 296 1.03 -3.06 -17.15
CA PRO A 296 2.09 -2.40 -17.91
C PRO A 296 2.11 -2.90 -19.36
N LYS A 297 2.65 -2.07 -20.26
CA LYS A 297 2.86 -2.48 -21.65
C LYS A 297 3.76 -3.73 -21.68
N ASN A 298 3.50 -4.67 -22.57
CA ASN A 298 4.25 -5.94 -22.69
C ASN A 298 4.16 -6.88 -21.47
N PHE A 299 3.16 -6.67 -20.59
CA PHE A 299 2.86 -7.59 -19.53
C PHE A 299 1.57 -8.37 -19.81
N LYS A 300 1.40 -9.47 -19.11
CA LYS A 300 0.16 -10.25 -19.02
C LYS A 300 -0.23 -10.41 -17.55
N LEU A 301 -1.51 -10.53 -17.29
CA LEU A 301 -2.01 -10.89 -15.96
C LEU A 301 -1.56 -12.32 -15.65
N SER A 302 -0.86 -12.51 -14.54
CA SER A 302 -0.44 -13.81 -14.03
C SER A 302 -1.47 -14.38 -13.07
N LYS A 303 -1.86 -13.58 -12.06
CA LYS A 303 -2.91 -13.95 -11.09
C LYS A 303 -3.53 -12.69 -10.51
N ASP A 304 -4.74 -12.82 -10.00
CA ASP A 304 -5.42 -11.75 -9.28
C ASP A 304 -6.38 -12.29 -8.23
N GLU A 305 -6.65 -11.49 -7.21
CA GLU A 305 -7.64 -11.83 -6.19
C GLU A 305 -8.30 -10.59 -5.58
N LYS A 306 -9.51 -10.76 -5.07
CA LYS A 306 -10.18 -9.77 -4.24
C LYS A 306 -9.48 -9.70 -2.89
N CYS A 307 -9.17 -8.49 -2.41
CA CYS A 307 -8.57 -8.30 -1.10
C CYS A 307 -9.49 -8.80 0.00
N PHE A 308 -8.98 -9.65 0.85
CA PHE A 308 -9.75 -10.21 1.93
C PHE A 308 -9.66 -9.33 3.18
N GLY A 309 -10.81 -9.00 3.76
CA GLY A 309 -10.88 -8.22 5.00
C GLY A 309 -10.44 -6.75 4.87
N GLN A 310 -10.26 -6.27 3.66
CA GLN A 310 -10.07 -4.87 3.33
C GLN A 310 -11.32 -4.35 2.62
N PHE A 311 -11.29 -3.13 2.12
CA PHE A 311 -12.40 -2.55 1.37
C PHE A 311 -12.85 -3.44 0.22
N LEU A 312 -14.16 -3.56 0.00
CA LEU A 312 -14.76 -4.40 -1.05
C LEU A 312 -14.28 -4.04 -2.45
N TYR A 313 -13.86 -2.79 -2.64
CA TYR A 313 -13.39 -2.23 -3.90
C TYR A 313 -11.86 -2.24 -4.06
N TYR A 314 -11.12 -2.94 -3.20
CA TYR A 314 -9.69 -3.19 -3.40
C TYR A 314 -9.43 -4.52 -4.08
N HIS A 315 -8.43 -4.53 -4.95
CA HIS A 315 -8.07 -5.72 -5.72
C HIS A 315 -6.56 -5.88 -5.85
N SER A 316 -6.08 -7.10 -5.69
CA SER A 316 -4.69 -7.49 -5.90
C SER A 316 -4.52 -8.10 -7.29
N ALA A 317 -3.52 -7.66 -8.03
CA ALA A 317 -3.15 -8.20 -9.34
C ALA A 317 -1.63 -8.34 -9.45
N LEU A 318 -1.19 -9.45 -9.97
CA LEU A 318 0.19 -9.68 -10.36
C LEU A 318 0.27 -9.80 -11.88
N TYR A 319 1.14 -9.03 -12.46
CA TYR A 319 1.45 -9.06 -13.88
C TYR A 319 2.88 -9.56 -14.09
N GLU A 320 3.10 -10.27 -15.19
CA GLU A 320 4.38 -10.83 -15.59
C GLU A 320 4.78 -10.31 -16.97
N SER A 321 6.04 -9.94 -17.14
CA SER A 321 6.59 -9.52 -18.43
C SER A 321 6.46 -10.66 -19.46
N LYS A 322 6.06 -10.33 -20.69
CA LYS A 322 6.01 -11.30 -21.80
C LYS A 322 7.39 -11.65 -22.34
N ASN A 323 8.41 -10.91 -21.94
CA ASN A 323 9.80 -11.08 -22.36
C ASN A 323 10.63 -11.88 -21.34
N SER A 324 9.99 -12.43 -20.31
CA SER A 324 10.62 -13.25 -19.24
C SER A 324 10.56 -14.74 -19.55
#